data_101664ebc54d17900e7d92cc612d7247
#
_entry.id   101664ebc54d17900e7d92cc612d7247
#
_cell.length_a   1.000
_cell.length_b   1.000
_cell.length_c   1.000
_cell.angle_alpha   90.00
_cell.angle_beta   90.00
_cell.angle_gamma   90.00
#
_symmetry.space_group_name_H-M   'P 1'
#
loop_
_entity.id
_entity.type
_entity.pdbx_description
1 polymer ?
#
loop_
_entity_poly.entity_id
_entity_poly.type
_entity_poly.pdbx_seq_one_letter_code
_entity_poly.pdbx_strand_id
1 'polypeptide(L)'
;MQDAQKTFFQWSLKKLSFFLKNGVFILFLVMLVISGCSKRTSSLRNQYGIHDQHPETWIESNRRIEHFVNIYRKNTHVRICLERAEKKGYLHYIHRVFYKHRLPPELAHLPILESCFDTRANSGSALGMWQFTKATAKDYGLRVGWFSDDRLNWRKSTHSAARYLNELGRRFNYDWRLALAGYNGGPNYLAKRMKKQRSRNFWQLKLRKETKEYVPKFLAMLIVGRERYPDLFFQGAPRYWVASR
;
A
#
# COMPACT_ATOMS: atom_id res chain seq x y z
N MET A 1 -25.97 -51.68 36.03
CA MET A 1 -25.79 -50.67 34.96
C MET A 1 -26.04 -49.23 35.42
N GLN A 2 -26.60 -48.93 36.56
CA GLN A 2 -26.90 -47.60 37.05
C GLN A 2 -25.69 -46.90 37.74
N ASP A 3 -24.74 -47.65 38.30
CA ASP A 3 -23.58 -47.01 38.99
C ASP A 3 -22.47 -46.49 38.07
N ALA A 4 -22.33 -47.04 36.89
CA ALA A 4 -21.34 -46.57 35.91
C ALA A 4 -21.73 -45.19 35.29
N GLN A 5 -23.02 -44.91 35.17
CA GLN A 5 -23.49 -43.61 34.69
C GLN A 5 -23.33 -42.48 35.72
N LYS A 6 -23.50 -42.76 37.02
CA LYS A 6 -23.32 -41.79 38.10
C LYS A 6 -21.85 -41.38 38.26
N THR A 7 -20.91 -42.30 38.13
CA THR A 7 -19.47 -42.02 38.19
C THR A 7 -18.98 -41.21 37.00
N PHE A 8 -19.51 -41.47 35.80
CA PHE A 8 -19.16 -40.70 34.60
C PHE A 8 -19.67 -39.24 34.65
N PHE A 9 -20.89 -39.07 35.18
CA PHE A 9 -21.49 -37.73 35.33
C PHE A 9 -20.78 -36.89 36.41
N GLN A 10 -20.40 -37.50 37.55
CA GLN A 10 -19.61 -36.79 38.58
C GLN A 10 -18.19 -36.45 38.14
N TRP A 11 -17.56 -37.29 37.29
CA TRP A 11 -16.25 -37.03 36.73
C TRP A 11 -16.30 -35.89 35.69
N SER A 12 -17.37 -35.82 34.90
CA SER A 12 -17.62 -34.74 33.93
C SER A 12 -17.83 -33.37 34.60
N LEU A 13 -18.61 -33.35 35.72
CA LEU A 13 -18.86 -32.11 36.47
C LEU A 13 -17.62 -31.60 37.20
N LYS A 14 -16.77 -32.49 37.73
CA LYS A 14 -15.46 -32.06 38.31
C LYS A 14 -14.50 -31.48 37.25
N LYS A 15 -14.48 -32.04 36.05
CA LYS A 15 -13.73 -31.46 34.93
C LYS A 15 -14.26 -30.08 34.51
N LEU A 16 -15.60 -29.93 34.45
CA LEU A 16 -16.22 -28.68 34.08
C LEU A 16 -15.93 -27.56 35.11
N SER A 17 -15.95 -27.89 36.42
CA SER A 17 -15.62 -26.94 37.48
C SER A 17 -14.13 -26.56 37.48
N PHE A 18 -13.25 -27.47 37.09
CA PHE A 18 -11.82 -27.20 36.90
C PHE A 18 -11.57 -26.26 35.72
N PHE A 19 -12.32 -26.45 34.62
CA PHE A 19 -12.24 -25.55 33.46
C PHE A 19 -12.83 -24.16 33.74
N LEU A 20 -13.89 -24.06 34.54
CA LEU A 20 -14.48 -22.76 34.92
C LEU A 20 -13.61 -21.97 35.91
N LYS A 21 -12.87 -22.65 36.80
CA LYS A 21 -11.89 -21.98 37.69
C LYS A 21 -10.61 -21.50 36.98
N ASN A 22 -10.29 -22.10 35.85
CA ASN A 22 -9.11 -21.78 35.05
C ASN A 22 -9.41 -20.94 33.78
N GLY A 23 -10.54 -20.23 33.76
CA GLY A 23 -10.89 -19.30 32.67
C GLY A 23 -9.79 -18.29 32.36
N VAL A 24 -8.96 -17.97 33.34
CA VAL A 24 -7.74 -17.14 33.16
C VAL A 24 -6.71 -17.86 32.26
N PHE A 25 -6.63 -19.19 32.30
CA PHE A 25 -5.66 -19.98 31.52
C PHE A 25 -6.05 -20.06 30.03
N ILE A 26 -7.34 -20.11 29.73
CA ILE A 26 -7.81 -20.08 28.32
C ILE A 26 -7.63 -18.69 27.71
N LEU A 27 -7.88 -17.62 28.48
CA LEU A 27 -7.57 -16.24 28.08
C LEU A 27 -6.07 -16.05 27.85
N PHE A 28 -5.21 -16.66 28.69
CA PHE A 28 -3.75 -16.58 28.53
C PHE A 28 -3.28 -17.39 27.30
N LEU A 29 -3.87 -18.55 27.00
CA LEU A 29 -3.55 -19.33 25.81
C LEU A 29 -4.02 -18.64 24.53
N VAL A 30 -5.17 -17.99 24.52
CA VAL A 30 -5.69 -17.20 23.41
C VAL A 30 -4.81 -15.96 23.20
N MET A 31 -4.39 -15.29 24.28
CA MET A 31 -3.45 -14.18 24.22
C MET A 31 -2.07 -14.60 23.69
N LEU A 32 -1.56 -15.79 24.08
CA LEU A 32 -0.31 -16.35 23.57
C LEU A 32 -0.39 -16.72 22.09
N VAL A 33 -1.51 -17.25 21.63
CA VAL A 33 -1.73 -17.56 20.21
C VAL A 33 -1.80 -16.29 19.37
N ILE A 34 -2.51 -15.25 19.86
CA ILE A 34 -2.58 -13.93 19.20
C ILE A 34 -1.20 -13.26 19.19
N SER A 35 -0.46 -13.30 20.32
CA SER A 35 0.91 -12.77 20.41
C SER A 35 1.91 -13.57 19.56
N GLY A 36 1.74 -14.90 19.48
CA GLY A 36 2.58 -15.76 18.65
C GLY A 36 2.32 -15.56 17.15
N CYS A 37 1.08 -15.30 16.75
CA CYS A 37 0.74 -14.98 15.36
C CYS A 37 1.28 -13.60 14.94
N SER A 38 1.21 -12.61 15.83
CA SER A 38 1.80 -11.27 15.61
C SER A 38 3.34 -11.33 15.49
N LYS A 39 4.01 -12.10 16.36
CA LYS A 39 5.48 -12.28 16.30
C LYS A 39 5.93 -13.08 15.06
N ARG A 40 5.13 -14.04 14.59
CA ARG A 40 5.46 -14.84 13.41
C ARG A 40 5.33 -14.04 12.12
N THR A 41 4.37 -13.12 12.03
CA THR A 41 4.21 -12.20 10.90
C THR A 41 5.31 -11.14 10.88
N SER A 42 5.72 -10.60 12.04
CA SER A 42 6.84 -9.66 12.13
C SER A 42 8.19 -10.31 11.80
N SER A 43 8.40 -11.58 12.17
CA SER A 43 9.61 -12.34 11.83
C SER A 43 9.74 -12.57 10.32
N LEU A 44 8.66 -12.96 9.64
CA LEU A 44 8.68 -13.14 8.19
C LEU A 44 8.89 -11.81 7.43
N ARG A 45 8.36 -10.71 7.94
CA ARG A 45 8.59 -9.36 7.39
C ARG A 45 10.04 -8.93 7.47
N ASN A 46 10.69 -9.12 8.62
CA ASN A 46 12.11 -8.81 8.81
C ASN A 46 13.01 -9.70 7.94
N GLN A 47 12.64 -10.96 7.75
CA GLN A 47 13.39 -11.90 6.91
C GLN A 47 13.40 -11.49 5.43
N TYR A 48 12.36 -10.81 4.95
CA TYR A 48 12.25 -10.34 3.56
C TYR A 48 12.67 -8.88 3.36
N GLY A 49 13.13 -8.19 4.41
CA GLY A 49 13.59 -6.79 4.34
C GLY A 49 12.51 -5.83 3.85
N ILE A 50 11.24 -6.18 4.01
CA ILE A 50 10.11 -5.29 3.79
C ILE A 50 10.07 -4.40 5.01
N HIS A 51 10.55 -3.17 4.88
CA HIS A 51 10.42 -2.19 5.94
C HIS A 51 8.96 -2.04 6.35
N ASP A 52 8.70 -2.19 7.64
CA ASP A 52 7.39 -2.32 8.28
C ASP A 52 6.65 -0.97 8.32
N GLN A 53 6.42 -0.41 7.13
CA GLN A 53 5.63 0.80 7.01
C GLN A 53 4.30 0.45 6.33
N HIS A 54 3.41 -0.17 7.12
CA HIS A 54 2.02 -0.35 6.72
C HIS A 54 1.40 1.01 6.40
N PRO A 55 0.51 1.10 5.40
CA PRO A 55 -0.23 2.33 5.11
C PRO A 55 -0.99 2.89 6.30
N GLU A 56 -1.35 2.03 7.26
CA GLU A 56 -1.94 2.45 8.54
C GLU A 56 -1.04 3.43 9.30
N THR A 57 0.29 3.32 9.16
CA THR A 57 1.23 4.29 9.72
C THR A 57 1.34 5.56 8.88
N TRP A 58 0.87 5.57 7.63
CA TRP A 58 0.85 6.75 6.76
C TRP A 58 -0.48 7.50 6.87
N ILE A 59 -1.56 6.78 7.22
CA ILE A 59 -2.92 7.29 7.35
C ILE A 59 -3.10 7.81 8.78
N GLU A 60 -2.57 8.99 9.04
CA GLU A 60 -2.96 9.76 10.21
C GLU A 60 -4.32 10.41 9.94
N SER A 61 -5.20 10.52 10.96
CA SER A 61 -6.41 11.33 10.85
C SER A 61 -6.02 12.75 10.47
N ASN A 62 -6.36 13.15 9.25
CA ASN A 62 -5.94 14.42 8.68
C ASN A 62 -7.06 15.00 7.82
N ARG A 63 -7.48 16.23 8.12
CA ARG A 63 -8.55 16.93 7.38
C ARG A 63 -8.34 16.97 5.86
N ARG A 64 -7.09 16.97 5.38
CA ARG A 64 -6.81 16.93 3.94
C ARG A 64 -7.12 15.56 3.33
N ILE A 65 -6.85 14.47 4.05
CA ILE A 65 -7.21 13.11 3.62
C ILE A 65 -8.72 12.98 3.61
N GLU A 66 -9.40 13.37 4.69
CA GLU A 66 -10.87 13.32 4.83
C GLU A 66 -11.59 14.10 3.72
N HIS A 67 -11.06 15.28 3.35
CA HIS A 67 -11.57 16.05 2.22
C HIS A 67 -11.60 15.22 0.92
N PHE A 68 -10.48 14.54 0.57
CA PHE A 68 -10.43 13.72 -0.64
C PHE A 68 -11.18 12.40 -0.51
N VAL A 69 -11.28 11.80 0.69
CA VAL A 69 -12.14 10.64 0.95
C VAL A 69 -13.60 10.99 0.61
N ASN A 70 -14.09 12.13 1.06
CA ASN A 70 -15.44 12.58 0.77
C ASN A 70 -15.66 12.84 -0.74
N ILE A 71 -14.66 13.34 -1.45
CA ILE A 71 -14.70 13.48 -2.92
C ILE A 71 -14.77 12.12 -3.61
N TYR A 72 -13.87 11.19 -3.26
CA TYR A 72 -13.83 9.88 -3.90
C TYR A 72 -15.03 9.00 -3.55
N ARG A 73 -15.64 9.15 -2.37
CA ARG A 73 -16.88 8.47 -2.01
C ARG A 73 -18.08 8.93 -2.85
N LYS A 74 -18.06 10.18 -3.34
CA LYS A 74 -19.15 10.77 -4.13
C LYS A 74 -19.02 10.52 -5.64
N ASN A 75 -17.87 10.06 -6.12
CA ASN A 75 -17.63 9.81 -7.52
C ASN A 75 -17.20 8.38 -7.80
N THR A 76 -17.18 8.00 -9.07
CA THR A 76 -16.86 6.64 -9.54
C THR A 76 -15.42 6.49 -10.03
N HIS A 77 -14.57 7.52 -9.87
CA HIS A 77 -13.23 7.52 -10.46
C HIS A 77 -12.39 6.31 -10.04
N VAL A 78 -12.31 6.05 -8.73
CA VAL A 78 -11.52 4.92 -8.18
C VAL A 78 -12.02 3.60 -8.75
N ARG A 79 -13.36 3.39 -8.80
CA ARG A 79 -13.98 2.18 -9.36
C ARG A 79 -13.62 1.98 -10.83
N ILE A 80 -13.81 3.00 -11.66
CA ILE A 80 -13.54 2.93 -13.10
C ILE A 80 -12.07 2.57 -13.37
N CYS A 81 -11.14 3.15 -12.61
CA CYS A 81 -9.72 2.84 -12.76
C CYS A 81 -9.39 1.40 -12.34
N LEU A 82 -9.99 0.92 -11.25
CA LEU A 82 -9.79 -0.47 -10.78
C LEU A 82 -10.40 -1.47 -11.77
N GLU A 83 -11.60 -1.24 -12.29
CA GLU A 83 -12.23 -2.08 -13.33
C GLU A 83 -11.37 -2.15 -14.59
N ARG A 84 -10.77 -1.02 -15.00
CA ARG A 84 -9.81 -1.01 -16.12
C ARG A 84 -8.59 -1.85 -15.83
N ALA A 85 -8.05 -1.74 -14.62
CA ALA A 85 -6.88 -2.51 -14.21
C ALA A 85 -7.18 -4.01 -14.16
N GLU A 86 -8.35 -4.40 -13.67
CA GLU A 86 -8.85 -5.78 -13.66
C GLU A 86 -8.97 -6.34 -15.07
N LYS A 87 -9.76 -5.69 -15.93
CA LYS A 87 -9.99 -6.12 -17.31
C LYS A 87 -8.70 -6.35 -18.09
N LYS A 88 -7.62 -5.65 -17.75
CA LYS A 88 -6.32 -5.74 -18.42
C LYS A 88 -5.28 -6.57 -17.65
N GLY A 89 -5.60 -7.05 -16.46
CA GLY A 89 -4.69 -7.81 -15.60
C GLY A 89 -3.49 -7.01 -15.10
N TYR A 90 -3.60 -5.67 -15.01
CA TYR A 90 -2.47 -4.81 -14.68
C TYR A 90 -2.00 -4.99 -13.23
N LEU A 91 -2.92 -5.02 -12.26
CA LEU A 91 -2.56 -5.15 -10.84
C LEU A 91 -1.81 -6.44 -10.54
N HIS A 92 -2.21 -7.58 -11.11
CA HIS A 92 -1.48 -8.85 -10.96
C HIS A 92 -0.01 -8.75 -11.38
N TYR A 93 0.24 -8.08 -12.51
CA TYR A 93 1.60 -7.90 -13.00
C TYR A 93 2.39 -6.92 -12.13
N ILE A 94 1.79 -5.77 -11.80
CA ILE A 94 2.42 -4.71 -11.00
C ILE A 94 2.79 -5.24 -9.63
N HIS A 95 1.88 -5.92 -8.92
CA HIS A 95 2.15 -6.53 -7.61
C HIS A 95 3.32 -7.52 -7.67
N ARG A 96 3.38 -8.36 -8.70
CA ARG A 96 4.49 -9.32 -8.88
C ARG A 96 5.84 -8.60 -9.08
N VAL A 97 5.87 -7.52 -9.87
CA VAL A 97 7.07 -6.71 -10.07
C VAL A 97 7.46 -6.02 -8.76
N PHE A 98 6.50 -5.37 -8.09
CA PHE A 98 6.74 -4.63 -6.84
C PHE A 98 7.20 -5.55 -5.70
N TYR A 99 6.63 -6.75 -5.60
CA TYR A 99 7.09 -7.77 -4.67
C TYR A 99 8.58 -8.10 -4.86
N LYS A 100 9.03 -8.32 -6.12
CA LYS A 100 10.45 -8.56 -6.43
C LYS A 100 11.36 -7.40 -6.03
N HIS A 101 10.84 -6.17 -6.08
CA HIS A 101 11.55 -4.97 -5.67
C HIS A 101 11.37 -4.63 -4.17
N ARG A 102 10.66 -5.46 -3.39
CA ARG A 102 10.36 -5.25 -1.97
C ARG A 102 9.66 -3.92 -1.69
N LEU A 103 8.79 -3.51 -2.60
CA LEU A 103 7.98 -2.31 -2.48
C LEU A 103 6.66 -2.62 -1.75
N PRO A 104 6.10 -1.66 -0.99
CA PRO A 104 4.76 -1.76 -0.46
C PRO A 104 3.74 -2.02 -1.57
N PRO A 105 2.85 -3.01 -1.41
CA PRO A 105 1.87 -3.36 -2.44
C PRO A 105 0.89 -2.22 -2.75
N GLU A 106 0.66 -1.32 -1.82
CA GLU A 106 -0.18 -0.14 -1.99
C GLU A 106 0.28 0.76 -3.14
N LEU A 107 1.58 0.85 -3.36
CA LEU A 107 2.15 1.67 -4.44
C LEU A 107 1.75 1.16 -5.83
N ALA A 108 1.27 -0.08 -5.95
CA ALA A 108 0.72 -0.61 -7.20
C ALA A 108 -0.50 0.18 -7.70
N HIS A 109 -1.13 0.97 -6.83
CA HIS A 109 -2.31 1.79 -7.13
C HIS A 109 -1.97 3.22 -7.58
N LEU A 110 -0.68 3.61 -7.63
CA LEU A 110 -0.27 4.93 -8.13
C LEU A 110 -0.86 5.27 -9.50
N PRO A 111 -0.96 4.33 -10.47
CA PRO A 111 -1.55 4.63 -11.76
C PRO A 111 -3.00 5.13 -11.70
N ILE A 112 -3.75 4.93 -10.60
CA ILE A 112 -5.08 5.52 -10.43
C ILE A 112 -5.00 7.05 -10.46
N LEU A 113 -3.99 7.63 -9.82
CA LEU A 113 -3.78 9.08 -9.79
C LEU A 113 -3.08 9.59 -11.04
N GLU A 114 -2.17 8.80 -11.61
CA GLU A 114 -1.33 9.23 -12.72
C GLU A 114 -2.08 9.23 -14.05
N SER A 115 -2.83 8.17 -14.32
CA SER A 115 -3.41 7.94 -15.65
C SER A 115 -4.72 7.16 -15.63
N CYS A 116 -5.24 6.80 -14.45
CA CYS A 116 -6.33 5.82 -14.35
C CYS A 116 -6.00 4.52 -15.11
N PHE A 117 -4.75 4.03 -15.04
CA PHE A 117 -4.21 2.88 -15.79
C PHE A 117 -4.27 3.02 -17.32
N ASP A 118 -4.34 4.24 -17.84
CA ASP A 118 -4.24 4.46 -19.29
C ASP A 118 -2.76 4.41 -19.72
N THR A 119 -2.43 3.43 -20.55
CA THR A 119 -1.06 3.23 -21.05
C THR A 119 -0.64 4.27 -22.08
N ARG A 120 -1.59 5.07 -22.60
CA ARG A 120 -1.36 6.13 -23.60
C ARG A 120 -1.60 7.53 -23.06
N ALA A 121 -1.88 7.67 -21.75
CA ALA A 121 -2.09 8.97 -21.13
C ALA A 121 -0.94 9.92 -21.44
N ASN A 122 -1.28 11.15 -21.83
CA ASN A 122 -0.32 12.20 -22.17
C ASN A 122 -0.75 13.52 -21.52
N SER A 123 0.06 14.01 -20.59
CA SER A 123 -0.15 15.32 -19.93
C SER A 123 0.68 16.45 -20.55
N GLY A 124 1.33 16.21 -21.71
CA GLY A 124 2.28 17.13 -22.35
C GLY A 124 3.70 16.94 -21.79
N SER A 125 3.89 16.99 -20.50
CA SER A 125 5.20 16.80 -19.85
C SER A 125 5.54 15.35 -19.51
N ALA A 126 4.52 14.50 -19.32
CA ALA A 126 4.65 13.10 -18.91
C ALA A 126 3.78 12.18 -19.76
N LEU A 127 4.16 10.89 -19.85
CA LEU A 127 3.57 9.94 -20.78
C LEU A 127 3.39 8.56 -20.16
N GLY A 128 2.30 7.88 -20.55
CA GLY A 128 2.02 6.49 -20.23
C GLY A 128 1.40 6.26 -18.85
N MET A 129 1.23 4.99 -18.50
CA MET A 129 0.55 4.56 -17.26
C MET A 129 1.13 5.21 -15.99
N TRP A 130 2.45 5.37 -15.93
CA TRP A 130 3.21 5.87 -14.77
C TRP A 130 3.54 7.36 -14.87
N GLN A 131 3.10 8.05 -15.93
CA GLN A 131 3.37 9.47 -16.18
C GLN A 131 4.84 9.86 -16.01
N PHE A 132 5.72 9.09 -16.66
CA PHE A 132 7.15 9.44 -16.70
C PHE A 132 7.41 10.65 -17.58
N THR A 133 8.18 11.61 -17.06
CA THR A 133 8.82 12.64 -17.89
C THR A 133 9.92 12.01 -18.77
N LYS A 134 10.33 12.67 -19.84
CA LYS A 134 11.42 12.16 -20.71
C LYS A 134 12.72 11.95 -19.93
N ALA A 135 13.08 12.90 -19.06
CA ALA A 135 14.30 12.80 -18.25
C ALA A 135 14.24 11.61 -17.29
N THR A 136 13.23 11.56 -16.44
CA THR A 136 13.06 10.45 -15.48
C THR A 136 13.00 9.09 -16.18
N ALA A 137 12.32 9.00 -17.33
CA ALA A 137 12.25 7.76 -18.11
C ALA A 137 13.64 7.24 -18.50
N LYS A 138 14.49 8.14 -19.04
CA LYS A 138 15.87 7.80 -19.43
C LYS A 138 16.71 7.39 -18.22
N ASP A 139 16.62 8.14 -17.11
CA ASP A 139 17.37 7.87 -15.87
C ASP A 139 17.06 6.46 -15.32
N TYR A 140 15.83 5.96 -15.55
CA TYR A 140 15.38 4.63 -15.11
C TYR A 140 15.33 3.59 -16.23
N GLY A 141 16.08 3.81 -17.33
CA GLY A 141 16.37 2.82 -18.36
C GLY A 141 15.27 2.59 -19.39
N LEU A 142 14.38 3.58 -19.60
CA LEU A 142 13.43 3.58 -20.70
C LEU A 142 14.04 4.30 -21.92
N ARG A 143 13.89 3.71 -23.09
CA ARG A 143 14.22 4.38 -24.35
C ARG A 143 13.15 5.42 -24.63
N VAL A 144 13.58 6.65 -24.93
CA VAL A 144 12.71 7.75 -25.33
C VAL A 144 13.32 8.40 -26.56
N GLY A 145 12.78 8.06 -27.72
CA GLY A 145 13.23 8.51 -29.03
C GLY A 145 12.08 8.79 -29.97
N TRP A 146 12.43 9.23 -31.17
CA TRP A 146 11.47 9.58 -32.21
C TRP A 146 10.65 8.35 -32.69
N PHE A 147 11.33 7.21 -32.89
CA PHE A 147 10.71 6.00 -33.43
C PHE A 147 10.12 5.06 -32.36
N SER A 148 10.49 5.22 -31.10
CA SER A 148 10.00 4.38 -30.00
C SER A 148 10.06 5.11 -28.67
N ASP A 149 9.00 4.95 -27.88
CA ASP A 149 8.89 5.50 -26.54
C ASP A 149 8.42 4.42 -25.56
N ASP A 150 9.37 3.90 -24.79
CA ASP A 150 9.11 2.81 -23.83
C ASP A 150 8.21 3.25 -22.66
N ARG A 151 7.90 4.56 -22.50
CA ARG A 151 6.91 5.04 -21.53
C ARG A 151 5.50 4.54 -21.85
N LEU A 152 5.20 4.28 -23.11
CA LEU A 152 3.94 3.68 -23.58
C LEU A 152 3.88 2.17 -23.36
N ASN A 153 5.03 1.51 -23.18
CA ASN A 153 5.09 0.11 -22.84
C ASN A 153 4.90 -0.07 -21.33
N TRP A 154 3.67 -0.36 -20.91
CA TRP A 154 3.32 -0.45 -19.50
C TRP A 154 4.13 -1.49 -18.71
N ARG A 155 4.59 -2.59 -19.34
CA ARG A 155 5.44 -3.59 -18.67
C ARG A 155 6.83 -3.03 -18.39
N LYS A 156 7.48 -2.45 -19.40
CA LYS A 156 8.80 -1.82 -19.21
C LYS A 156 8.74 -0.66 -18.23
N SER A 157 7.74 0.22 -18.38
CA SER A 157 7.58 1.37 -17.49
C SER A 157 7.23 0.96 -16.05
N THR A 158 6.56 -0.18 -15.82
CA THR A 158 6.36 -0.73 -14.47
C THR A 158 7.69 -1.12 -13.80
N HIS A 159 8.62 -1.76 -14.51
CA HIS A 159 9.94 -2.06 -13.95
C HIS A 159 10.73 -0.78 -13.64
N SER A 160 10.61 0.23 -14.47
CA SER A 160 11.25 1.54 -14.24
C SER A 160 10.62 2.27 -13.06
N ALA A 161 9.29 2.23 -12.93
CA ALA A 161 8.58 2.76 -11.77
C ALA A 161 9.00 2.08 -10.46
N ALA A 162 9.18 0.75 -10.49
CA ALA A 162 9.67 0.02 -9.33
C ALA A 162 11.09 0.45 -8.91
N ARG A 163 12.00 0.65 -9.87
CA ARG A 163 13.35 1.18 -9.59
C ARG A 163 13.31 2.59 -9.03
N TYR A 164 12.50 3.46 -9.64
CA TYR A 164 12.34 4.86 -9.21
C TYR A 164 11.76 4.95 -7.80
N LEU A 165 10.69 4.22 -7.52
CA LEU A 165 10.08 4.17 -6.18
C LEU A 165 11.03 3.62 -5.12
N ASN A 166 11.84 2.62 -5.47
CA ASN A 166 12.84 2.06 -4.56
C ASN A 166 13.93 3.09 -4.23
N GLU A 167 14.38 3.87 -5.22
CA GLU A 167 15.33 4.96 -4.98
C GLU A 167 14.71 6.08 -4.13
N LEU A 168 13.47 6.47 -4.41
CA LEU A 168 12.76 7.46 -3.59
C LEU A 168 12.58 6.97 -2.17
N GLY A 169 12.22 5.69 -1.97
CA GLY A 169 12.15 5.08 -0.66
C GLY A 169 13.46 5.25 0.10
N ARG A 170 14.58 4.82 -0.47
CA ARG A 170 15.92 4.98 0.13
C ARG A 170 16.27 6.44 0.41
N ARG A 171 16.06 7.31 -0.56
CA ARG A 171 16.40 8.74 -0.46
C ARG A 171 15.67 9.45 0.68
N PHE A 172 14.42 9.06 0.94
CA PHE A 172 13.58 9.65 1.97
C PHE A 172 13.43 8.77 3.22
N ASN A 173 14.36 7.82 3.40
CA ASN A 173 14.39 6.91 4.56
C ASN A 173 13.07 6.15 4.75
N TYR A 174 12.48 5.71 3.63
CA TYR A 174 11.22 4.98 3.55
C TYR A 174 9.99 5.70 4.17
N ASP A 175 10.09 7.02 4.39
CA ASP A 175 8.89 7.84 4.58
C ASP A 175 8.17 7.96 3.24
N TRP A 176 7.17 7.09 3.04
CA TRP A 176 6.45 7.00 1.78
C TRP A 176 5.65 8.26 1.45
N ARG A 177 5.30 9.09 2.43
CA ARG A 177 4.68 10.41 2.19
C ARG A 177 5.66 11.34 1.48
N LEU A 178 6.92 11.35 1.93
CA LEU A 178 7.98 12.11 1.26
C LEU A 178 8.36 11.47 -0.07
N ALA A 179 8.43 10.14 -0.16
CA ALA A 179 8.72 9.44 -1.42
C ALA A 179 7.67 9.75 -2.49
N LEU A 180 6.38 9.69 -2.16
CA LEU A 180 5.27 10.05 -3.03
C LEU A 180 5.28 11.52 -3.43
N ALA A 181 5.57 12.42 -2.49
CA ALA A 181 5.76 13.84 -2.80
C ALA A 181 6.95 14.07 -3.74
N GLY A 182 8.01 13.28 -3.59
CA GLY A 182 9.18 13.27 -4.48
C GLY A 182 8.87 12.70 -5.87
N TYR A 183 8.01 11.67 -5.95
CA TYR A 183 7.53 11.11 -7.21
C TYR A 183 6.80 12.17 -8.05
N ASN A 184 5.81 12.83 -7.45
CA ASN A 184 5.01 13.86 -8.13
C ASN A 184 5.80 15.16 -8.38
N GLY A 185 6.46 15.69 -7.35
CA GLY A 185 7.07 17.02 -7.39
C GLY A 185 8.52 17.05 -7.88
N GLY A 186 9.15 15.88 -7.96
CA GLY A 186 10.58 15.73 -8.19
C GLY A 186 11.41 15.69 -6.89
N PRO A 187 12.32 14.70 -6.74
CA PRO A 187 13.05 14.48 -5.49
C PRO A 187 14.00 15.63 -5.13
N ASN A 188 14.58 16.29 -6.12
CA ASN A 188 15.48 17.44 -5.89
C ASN A 188 14.71 18.66 -5.38
N TYR A 189 13.53 18.94 -5.96
CA TYR A 189 12.65 19.99 -5.45
C TYR A 189 12.26 19.73 -4.01
N LEU A 190 11.80 18.52 -3.68
CA LEU A 190 11.40 18.17 -2.34
C LEU A 190 12.57 18.30 -1.34
N ALA A 191 13.73 17.74 -1.66
CA ALA A 191 14.92 17.84 -0.82
C ALA A 191 15.32 19.31 -0.54
N LYS A 192 15.27 20.19 -1.56
CA LYS A 192 15.52 21.62 -1.40
C LYS A 192 14.49 22.27 -0.46
N ARG A 193 13.21 21.91 -0.57
CA ARG A 193 12.14 22.41 0.31
C ARG A 193 12.35 21.96 1.76
N MET A 194 12.67 20.67 1.97
CA MET A 194 12.97 20.11 3.29
C MET A 194 14.15 20.83 3.96
N LYS A 195 15.26 21.01 3.22
CA LYS A 195 16.44 21.72 3.72
C LYS A 195 16.10 23.18 4.10
N LYS A 196 15.41 23.92 3.20
CA LYS A 196 15.04 25.33 3.43
C LYS A 196 14.13 25.49 4.66
N GLN A 197 13.23 24.54 4.90
CA GLN A 197 12.25 24.61 5.98
C GLN A 197 12.70 23.86 7.25
N ARG A 198 13.89 23.23 7.22
CA ARG A 198 14.43 22.43 8.32
C ARG A 198 13.40 21.41 8.88
N SER A 199 12.59 20.82 7.99
CA SER A 199 11.56 19.85 8.36
C SER A 199 11.56 18.65 7.41
N ARG A 200 11.35 17.46 7.98
CA ARG A 200 11.08 16.21 7.26
C ARG A 200 9.62 15.77 7.41
N ASN A 201 8.80 16.53 8.13
CA ASN A 201 7.37 16.23 8.27
C ASN A 201 6.63 16.72 7.02
N PHE A 202 6.16 15.78 6.18
CA PHE A 202 5.42 16.11 4.95
C PHE A 202 4.26 17.08 5.22
N TRP A 203 3.53 16.90 6.31
CA TRP A 203 2.33 17.68 6.61
C TRP A 203 2.63 19.16 6.92
N GLN A 204 3.84 19.45 7.37
CA GLN A 204 4.29 20.81 7.71
C GLN A 204 4.98 21.50 6.53
N LEU A 205 5.41 20.75 5.50
CA LEU A 205 6.12 21.34 4.36
C LEU A 205 5.21 22.25 3.52
N LYS A 206 5.72 23.43 3.23
CA LYS A 206 5.14 24.36 2.25
C LYS A 206 5.61 23.93 0.86
N LEU A 207 4.77 23.21 0.15
CA LEU A 207 4.98 22.66 -1.18
C LEU A 207 4.06 23.34 -2.20
N ARG A 208 4.32 23.14 -3.51
CA ARG A 208 3.38 23.50 -4.58
C ARG A 208 2.05 22.80 -4.34
N LYS A 209 0.93 23.42 -4.75
CA LYS A 209 -0.44 22.90 -4.51
C LYS A 209 -0.57 21.44 -4.97
N GLU A 210 -0.14 21.14 -6.19
CA GLU A 210 -0.21 19.79 -6.75
C GLU A 210 0.51 18.75 -5.87
N THR A 211 1.78 18.98 -5.53
CA THR A 211 2.57 18.06 -4.70
C THR A 211 2.02 17.96 -3.26
N LYS A 212 1.49 19.06 -2.73
CA LYS A 212 0.87 19.11 -1.40
C LYS A 212 -0.42 18.29 -1.33
N GLU A 213 -1.17 18.22 -2.43
CA GLU A 213 -2.43 17.46 -2.52
C GLU A 213 -2.24 16.01 -2.96
N TYR A 214 -1.12 15.70 -3.61
CA TYR A 214 -0.86 14.36 -4.17
C TYR A 214 -0.92 13.26 -3.12
N VAL A 215 -0.22 13.42 -2.01
CA VAL A 215 -0.18 12.43 -0.93
C VAL A 215 -1.55 12.25 -0.28
N PRO A 216 -2.26 13.31 0.16
CA PRO A 216 -3.63 13.15 0.67
C PRO A 216 -4.58 12.47 -0.33
N LYS A 217 -4.49 12.78 -1.63
CA LYS A 217 -5.27 12.11 -2.68
C LYS A 217 -4.96 10.63 -2.75
N PHE A 218 -3.69 10.26 -2.73
CA PHE A 218 -3.27 8.86 -2.76
C PHE A 218 -3.80 8.09 -1.54
N LEU A 219 -3.62 8.62 -0.33
CA LEU A 219 -4.09 7.99 0.89
C LEU A 219 -5.62 7.86 0.94
N ALA A 220 -6.33 8.90 0.52
CA ALA A 220 -7.79 8.86 0.40
C ALA A 220 -8.27 7.81 -0.61
N MET A 221 -7.59 7.70 -1.75
CA MET A 221 -7.87 6.66 -2.75
C MET A 221 -7.66 5.26 -2.18
N LEU A 222 -6.59 5.03 -1.39
CA LEU A 222 -6.38 3.75 -0.72
C LEU A 222 -7.51 3.41 0.25
N ILE A 223 -7.97 4.39 1.06
CA ILE A 223 -9.08 4.21 1.99
C ILE A 223 -10.35 3.81 1.23
N VAL A 224 -10.75 4.59 0.23
CA VAL A 224 -11.99 4.35 -0.52
C VAL A 224 -11.91 3.07 -1.35
N GLY A 225 -10.75 2.76 -1.93
CA GLY A 225 -10.53 1.53 -2.68
C GLY A 225 -10.72 0.28 -1.81
N ARG A 226 -10.12 0.29 -0.62
CA ARG A 226 -10.25 -0.82 0.36
C ARG A 226 -11.67 -0.95 0.89
N GLU A 227 -12.31 0.17 1.20
CA GLU A 227 -13.63 0.19 1.82
C GLU A 227 -14.73 -0.23 0.85
N ARG A 228 -14.69 0.25 -0.39
CA ARG A 228 -15.81 0.13 -1.31
C ARG A 228 -15.63 -0.87 -2.43
N TYR A 229 -14.38 -1.20 -2.76
CA TYR A 229 -14.05 -2.03 -3.93
C TYR A 229 -12.98 -3.07 -3.58
N PRO A 230 -13.12 -3.80 -2.44
CA PRO A 230 -12.07 -4.67 -1.93
C PRO A 230 -11.64 -5.74 -2.95
N ASP A 231 -12.59 -6.33 -3.67
CA ASP A 231 -12.31 -7.39 -4.64
C ASP A 231 -11.45 -6.90 -5.82
N LEU A 232 -11.72 -5.68 -6.31
CA LEU A 232 -10.92 -5.03 -7.35
C LEU A 232 -9.59 -4.52 -6.79
N PHE A 233 -9.62 -3.95 -5.59
CA PHE A 233 -8.47 -3.30 -4.98
C PHE A 233 -7.37 -4.29 -4.61
N PHE A 234 -7.74 -5.46 -4.05
CA PHE A 234 -6.78 -6.49 -3.65
C PHE A 234 -6.40 -7.47 -4.76
N GLN A 235 -6.84 -7.25 -5.99
CA GLN A 235 -6.58 -8.14 -7.10
C GLN A 235 -5.07 -8.32 -7.34
N GLY A 236 -4.61 -9.59 -7.32
CA GLY A 236 -3.19 -9.92 -7.47
C GLY A 236 -2.28 -9.51 -6.30
N ALA A 237 -2.87 -9.01 -5.21
CA ALA A 237 -2.13 -8.68 -4.01
C ALA A 237 -1.55 -9.92 -3.32
N PRO A 238 -0.39 -9.82 -2.66
CA PRO A 238 0.16 -10.91 -1.87
C PRO A 238 -0.81 -11.37 -0.78
N ARG A 239 -0.89 -12.69 -0.54
CA ARG A 239 -1.83 -13.27 0.45
C ARG A 239 -1.69 -12.68 1.85
N TYR A 240 -0.47 -12.39 2.29
CA TYR A 240 -0.22 -11.78 3.61
C TYR A 240 -0.82 -10.37 3.74
N TRP A 241 -0.95 -9.64 2.64
CA TRP A 241 -1.56 -8.31 2.63
C TRP A 241 -3.09 -8.39 2.70
N VAL A 242 -3.69 -9.37 2.04
CA VAL A 242 -5.14 -9.62 2.08
C VAL A 242 -5.57 -10.14 3.45
N ALA A 243 -4.75 -10.96 4.10
CA ALA A 243 -5.05 -11.56 5.41
C ALA A 243 -4.98 -10.57 6.60
N SER A 244 -4.48 -9.36 6.40
CA SER A 244 -4.39 -8.30 7.43
C SER A 244 -5.63 -7.38 7.48
N ARG A 245 -6.76 -7.85 6.96
CA ARG A 245 -8.06 -7.15 7.07
C ARG A 245 -8.65 -7.22 8.46
#